data_d6abff6c66a5ff0a9cf64df6433c9a8c
#
_entry.id   d6abff6c66a5ff0a9cf64df6433c9a8c
#
_cell.length_a   1.000
_cell.length_b   1.000
_cell.length_c   1.000
_cell.angle_alpha   90.00
_cell.angle_beta   90.00
_cell.angle_gamma   90.00
#
_symmetry.space_group_name_H-M   'P 1'
#
loop_
_entity.id
_entity.type
_entity.pdbx_description
1 polymer ?
#
loop_
_entity_poly.entity_id
_entity_poly.type
_entity_poly.pdbx_seq_one_letter_code
_entity_poly.pdbx_strand_id
1 'polypeptide(L)'
;MFSLLVFGLMLHFLKTYIPPYSVNEARMLRDSWFVNICGANIALFPFFFYSKNRKVKDYMFYIGVLSGLIALFYPQEPLAKENQMGEQLDIVRFYYHHWMVLAVPLLMVLLGHHKLSYKRILSAPTGLLLLMLFIMLNQIFQSELGFIPLRDREEFFDIGYKNTSYIWGPGTDDAIGNFLALFTPSFFKTIPVGEFAGQEKYWPWFWMIVPVYTLVTPLSFLVSMIFDHKAFAADVKKLAAKLCGKTPAVK
;
A
#
# COMPACT_ATOMS: atom_id res chain seq x y z
N MET A 1 8.51 14.88 13.47
CA MET A 1 8.15 13.79 12.54
C MET A 1 7.99 12.44 13.22
N PHE A 2 9.02 11.92 13.88
CA PHE A 2 8.93 10.61 14.54
C PHE A 2 7.83 10.53 15.60
N SER A 3 7.70 11.56 16.44
CA SER A 3 6.62 11.62 17.45
C SER A 3 5.21 11.52 16.85
N LEU A 4 5.00 12.10 15.65
CA LEU A 4 3.73 11.97 14.93
C LEU A 4 3.47 10.52 14.50
N LEU A 5 4.52 9.82 14.02
CA LEU A 5 4.41 8.41 13.63
C LEU A 5 4.08 7.52 14.85
N VAL A 6 4.77 7.74 15.97
CA VAL A 6 4.51 7.01 17.22
C VAL A 6 3.09 7.28 17.73
N PHE A 7 2.65 8.53 17.71
CA PHE A 7 1.29 8.87 18.12
C PHE A 7 0.23 8.21 17.21
N GLY A 8 0.46 8.18 15.89
CA GLY A 8 -0.40 7.45 14.96
C GLY A 8 -0.47 5.96 15.27
N LEU A 9 0.68 5.34 15.57
CA LEU A 9 0.73 3.94 15.98
C LEU A 9 -0.05 3.71 17.29
N MET A 10 0.09 4.59 18.27
CA MET A 10 -0.69 4.52 19.51
C MET A 10 -2.19 4.64 19.24
N LEU A 11 -2.62 5.59 18.42
CA LEU A 11 -4.02 5.73 18.03
C LEU A 11 -4.56 4.49 17.31
N HIS A 12 -3.72 3.80 16.53
CA HIS A 12 -4.13 2.57 15.86
C HIS A 12 -4.54 1.49 16.85
N PHE A 13 -3.79 1.31 17.93
CA PHE A 13 -4.14 0.33 18.98
C PHE A 13 -5.23 0.85 19.93
N LEU A 14 -5.22 2.13 20.27
CA LEU A 14 -6.25 2.71 21.14
C LEU A 14 -7.65 2.68 20.53
N LYS A 15 -7.78 2.70 19.20
CA LYS A 15 -9.10 2.63 18.53
C LYS A 15 -9.91 1.40 18.97
N THR A 16 -9.24 0.29 19.28
CA THR A 16 -9.91 -0.97 19.63
C THR A 16 -10.71 -0.88 20.94
N TYR A 17 -10.37 0.09 21.79
CA TYR A 17 -11.08 0.35 23.06
C TYR A 17 -12.21 1.39 22.91
N ILE A 18 -12.45 1.88 21.71
CA ILE A 18 -13.44 2.94 21.43
C ILE A 18 -14.50 2.41 20.46
N PRO A 19 -15.80 2.75 20.65
CA PRO A 19 -16.82 2.44 19.64
C PRO A 19 -16.45 3.02 18.26
N PRO A 20 -16.77 2.35 17.18
CA PRO A 20 -17.55 1.11 17.04
C PRO A 20 -16.74 -0.19 17.20
N TYR A 21 -15.42 -0.12 17.51
CA TYR A 21 -14.57 -1.31 17.60
C TYR A 21 -14.78 -2.08 18.91
N SER A 22 -14.91 -1.39 20.04
CA SER A 22 -15.01 -1.99 21.37
C SER A 22 -16.34 -2.72 21.64
N VAL A 23 -17.37 -2.48 20.84
CA VAL A 23 -18.69 -3.10 21.02
C VAL A 23 -18.85 -4.48 20.37
N ASN A 24 -17.83 -4.91 19.61
CA ASN A 24 -17.80 -6.22 18.95
C ASN A 24 -16.39 -6.82 19.06
N GLU A 25 -16.26 -7.87 19.88
CA GLU A 25 -14.98 -8.49 20.19
C GLU A 25 -14.25 -9.02 18.95
N ALA A 26 -14.96 -9.70 18.05
CA ALA A 26 -14.40 -10.21 16.81
C ALA A 26 -13.88 -9.06 15.93
N ARG A 27 -14.61 -7.93 15.87
CA ARG A 27 -14.17 -6.72 15.17
C ARG A 27 -12.96 -6.09 15.85
N MET A 28 -12.96 -6.02 17.17
CA MET A 28 -11.83 -5.48 17.95
C MET A 28 -10.57 -6.28 17.69
N LEU A 29 -10.60 -7.60 17.81
CA LEU A 29 -9.46 -8.49 17.56
C LEU A 29 -8.96 -8.36 16.14
N ARG A 30 -9.85 -8.45 15.15
CA ARG A 30 -9.51 -8.33 13.74
C ARG A 30 -8.85 -7.00 13.40
N ASP A 31 -9.43 -5.89 13.84
CA ASP A 31 -9.01 -4.54 13.46
C ASP A 31 -7.81 -4.03 14.29
N SER A 32 -7.41 -4.76 15.33
CA SER A 32 -6.11 -4.58 16.01
C SER A 32 -4.94 -4.97 15.12
N TRP A 33 -5.15 -5.87 14.18
CA TRP A 33 -4.13 -6.31 13.24
C TRP A 33 -4.12 -5.43 11.97
N PHE A 34 -3.08 -5.60 11.18
CA PHE A 34 -2.85 -4.80 9.97
C PHE A 34 -3.57 -5.46 8.79
N VAL A 35 -4.86 -5.22 8.67
CA VAL A 35 -5.72 -5.83 7.65
C VAL A 35 -5.76 -5.06 6.33
N ASN A 36 -5.18 -3.86 6.29
CA ASN A 36 -5.10 -3.04 5.09
C ASN A 36 -3.76 -2.30 4.98
N ILE A 37 -3.47 -1.77 3.79
CA ILE A 37 -2.23 -1.06 3.47
C ILE A 37 -2.00 0.14 4.40
N CYS A 38 -3.05 0.92 4.69
CA CYS A 38 -2.91 2.11 5.53
C CYS A 38 -2.58 1.73 6.98
N GLY A 39 -3.28 0.76 7.57
CA GLY A 39 -2.99 0.26 8.92
C GLY A 39 -1.59 -0.32 9.04
N ALA A 40 -1.17 -1.11 8.06
CA ALA A 40 0.18 -1.67 8.03
C ALA A 40 1.26 -0.57 7.87
N ASN A 41 1.03 0.45 7.05
CA ASN A 41 1.95 1.58 6.92
C ASN A 41 2.07 2.39 8.21
N ILE A 42 0.98 2.59 8.95
CA ILE A 42 1.00 3.27 10.26
C ILE A 42 1.93 2.52 11.22
N ALA A 43 1.90 1.18 11.20
CA ALA A 43 2.77 0.38 12.04
C ALA A 43 4.24 0.39 11.58
N LEU A 44 4.48 0.31 10.29
CA LEU A 44 5.82 0.14 9.73
C LEU A 44 6.60 1.45 9.62
N PHE A 45 5.94 2.60 9.42
CA PHE A 45 6.62 3.87 9.18
C PHE A 45 7.49 4.36 10.34
N PRO A 46 7.17 4.17 11.63
CA PRO A 46 8.10 4.49 12.71
C PRO A 46 9.44 3.75 12.56
N PHE A 47 9.42 2.48 12.17
CA PHE A 47 10.62 1.67 11.95
C PHE A 47 11.35 2.06 10.67
N PHE A 48 10.62 2.33 9.59
CA PHE A 48 11.19 2.76 8.33
C PHE A 48 11.86 4.12 8.41
N PHE A 49 11.35 5.01 9.24
CA PHE A 49 11.93 6.34 9.46
C PHE A 49 13.36 6.27 9.97
N TYR A 50 13.66 5.35 10.90
CA TYR A 50 15.01 5.13 11.41
C TYR A 50 15.85 4.14 10.60
N SER A 51 15.27 3.42 9.68
CA SER A 51 15.99 2.44 8.89
C SER A 51 17.14 3.09 8.10
N LYS A 52 18.28 2.42 8.05
CA LYS A 52 19.40 2.79 7.16
C LYS A 52 19.14 2.34 5.71
N ASN A 53 18.16 1.46 5.49
CA ASN A 53 17.81 0.96 4.17
C ASN A 53 17.04 2.02 3.38
N ARG A 54 17.69 2.57 2.35
CA ARG A 54 17.09 3.59 1.49
C ARG A 54 15.87 3.10 0.71
N LYS A 55 15.79 1.79 0.38
CA LYS A 55 14.65 1.22 -0.37
C LYS A 55 13.35 1.28 0.44
N VAL A 56 13.38 1.00 1.75
CA VAL A 56 12.18 1.11 2.59
C VAL A 56 11.76 2.57 2.81
N LYS A 57 12.70 3.52 2.80
CA LYS A 57 12.39 4.96 2.82
C LYS A 57 11.82 5.44 1.48
N ASP A 58 12.30 4.91 0.35
CA ASP A 58 11.68 5.16 -0.95
C ASP A 58 10.23 4.63 -0.98
N TYR A 59 9.99 3.39 -0.51
CA TYR A 59 8.65 2.85 -0.35
C TYR A 59 7.77 3.75 0.53
N MET A 60 8.27 4.14 1.72
CA MET A 60 7.58 5.02 2.64
C MET A 60 7.16 6.33 1.96
N PHE A 61 8.03 6.90 1.11
CA PHE A 61 7.72 8.11 0.38
C PHE A 61 6.67 7.86 -0.71
N TYR A 62 6.93 6.97 -1.67
CA TYR A 62 6.06 6.81 -2.83
C TYR A 62 4.67 6.30 -2.44
N ILE A 63 4.61 5.26 -1.63
CA ILE A 63 3.34 4.66 -1.24
C ILE A 63 2.63 5.49 -0.18
N GLY A 64 3.35 6.05 0.78
CA GLY A 64 2.78 6.93 1.79
C GLY A 64 2.17 8.19 1.19
N VAL A 65 2.90 8.89 0.33
CA VAL A 65 2.38 10.09 -0.33
C VAL A 65 1.19 9.76 -1.22
N LEU A 66 1.28 8.71 -2.05
CA LEU A 66 0.20 8.32 -2.94
C LEU A 66 -1.06 7.88 -2.17
N SER A 67 -0.92 6.97 -1.22
CA SER A 67 -2.06 6.46 -0.45
C SER A 67 -2.69 7.53 0.42
N GLY A 68 -1.88 8.40 1.03
CA GLY A 68 -2.37 9.51 1.82
C GLY A 68 -3.14 10.54 0.98
N LEU A 69 -2.64 10.88 -0.22
CA LEU A 69 -3.36 11.75 -1.16
C LEU A 69 -4.69 11.13 -1.59
N ILE A 70 -4.70 9.89 -2.04
CA ILE A 70 -5.93 9.21 -2.48
C ILE A 70 -6.96 9.22 -1.35
N ALA A 71 -6.58 8.82 -0.13
CA ALA A 71 -7.51 8.74 0.99
C ALA A 71 -8.04 10.11 1.44
N LEU A 72 -7.23 11.17 1.35
CA LEU A 72 -7.67 12.52 1.73
C LEU A 72 -8.55 13.17 0.66
N PHE A 73 -8.30 12.94 -0.64
CA PHE A 73 -9.12 13.47 -1.72
C PHE A 73 -10.36 12.62 -2.05
N TYR A 74 -10.33 11.33 -1.69
CA TYR A 74 -11.45 10.41 -1.91
C TYR A 74 -11.78 9.63 -0.63
N PRO A 75 -12.30 10.31 0.41
CA PRO A 75 -12.52 9.76 1.74
C PRO A 75 -13.83 8.97 1.82
N GLN A 76 -13.97 7.86 1.07
CA GLN A 76 -15.19 7.05 1.05
C GLN A 76 -15.56 6.49 2.43
N GLU A 77 -14.58 5.96 3.17
CA GLU A 77 -14.82 5.35 4.49
C GLU A 77 -15.45 6.32 5.50
N PRO A 78 -14.90 7.53 5.74
CA PRO A 78 -15.53 8.47 6.67
C PRO A 78 -16.86 9.04 6.15
N LEU A 79 -17.04 9.17 4.82
CA LEU A 79 -18.30 9.68 4.26
C LEU A 79 -19.45 8.68 4.34
N ALA A 80 -19.15 7.37 4.40
CA ALA A 80 -20.14 6.31 4.52
C ALA A 80 -20.62 6.07 5.97
N LYS A 81 -20.02 6.76 6.96
CA LYS A 81 -20.37 6.58 8.38
C LYS A 81 -21.59 7.39 8.76
N GLU A 82 -22.55 6.72 9.42
CA GLU A 82 -23.66 7.36 10.08
C GLU A 82 -23.18 8.10 11.35
N ASN A 83 -23.89 9.12 11.76
CA ASN A 83 -23.52 10.02 12.86
C ASN A 83 -23.73 9.36 14.26
N GLN A 84 -23.14 8.18 14.47
CA GLN A 84 -23.24 7.46 15.75
C GLN A 84 -22.14 7.90 16.73
N MET A 85 -22.42 7.77 18.01
CA MET A 85 -21.45 8.09 19.07
C MET A 85 -20.18 7.22 18.93
N GLY A 86 -19.02 7.85 18.87
CA GLY A 86 -17.72 7.18 18.65
C GLY A 86 -17.24 7.21 17.20
N GLU A 87 -18.12 7.32 16.22
CA GLU A 87 -17.70 7.43 14.80
C GLU A 87 -16.95 8.72 14.50
N GLN A 88 -17.28 9.80 15.22
CA GLN A 88 -16.57 11.08 15.10
C GLN A 88 -15.07 10.95 15.42
N LEU A 89 -14.74 10.20 16.49
CA LEU A 89 -13.32 9.96 16.83
C LEU A 89 -12.63 9.11 15.77
N ASP A 90 -13.34 8.17 15.18
CA ASP A 90 -12.82 7.33 14.11
C ASP A 90 -12.59 8.14 12.81
N ILE A 91 -13.46 9.10 12.51
CA ILE A 91 -13.28 10.05 11.40
C ILE A 91 -12.03 10.92 11.64
N VAL A 92 -11.87 11.49 12.84
CA VAL A 92 -10.68 12.29 13.19
C VAL A 92 -9.42 11.44 13.07
N ARG A 93 -9.44 10.22 13.56
CA ARG A 93 -8.34 9.25 13.43
C ARG A 93 -8.02 8.96 11.97
N PHE A 94 -9.04 8.76 11.13
CA PHE A 94 -8.86 8.51 9.69
C PHE A 94 -8.06 9.64 9.05
N TYR A 95 -8.50 10.90 9.21
CA TYR A 95 -7.81 12.05 8.63
C TYR A 95 -6.41 12.25 9.21
N TYR A 96 -6.24 12.08 10.52
CA TYR A 96 -4.92 12.15 11.15
C TYR A 96 -3.95 11.12 10.56
N HIS A 97 -4.36 9.87 10.45
CA HIS A 97 -3.51 8.80 9.93
C HIS A 97 -3.10 9.05 8.48
N HIS A 98 -4.03 9.40 7.62
CA HIS A 98 -3.73 9.64 6.20
C HIS A 98 -2.91 10.91 5.99
N TRP A 99 -3.18 11.96 6.77
CA TRP A 99 -2.33 13.15 6.79
C TRP A 99 -0.90 12.82 7.24
N MET A 100 -0.72 12.04 8.28
CA MET A 100 0.58 11.64 8.79
C MET A 100 1.36 10.77 7.78
N VAL A 101 0.67 9.80 7.17
CA VAL A 101 1.25 8.90 6.15
C VAL A 101 1.68 9.71 4.91
N LEU A 102 1.00 10.80 4.58
CA LEU A 102 1.38 11.76 3.54
C LEU A 102 2.52 12.68 3.97
N ALA A 103 2.31 13.41 5.07
CA ALA A 103 3.16 14.55 5.44
C ALA A 103 4.55 14.13 5.92
N VAL A 104 4.65 13.06 6.73
CA VAL A 104 5.94 12.67 7.30
C VAL A 104 6.94 12.24 6.24
N PRO A 105 6.64 11.31 5.29
CA PRO A 105 7.59 10.96 4.25
C PRO A 105 7.86 12.11 3.27
N LEU A 106 6.87 12.95 2.98
CA LEU A 106 7.07 14.14 2.16
C LEU A 106 8.07 15.10 2.83
N LEU A 107 7.88 15.43 4.09
CA LEU A 107 8.81 16.28 4.86
C LEU A 107 10.18 15.63 5.02
N MET A 108 10.26 14.32 5.16
CA MET A 108 11.54 13.59 5.23
C MET A 108 12.40 13.85 3.97
N VAL A 109 11.78 13.92 2.80
CA VAL A 109 12.48 14.22 1.54
C VAL A 109 12.75 15.72 1.40
N LEU A 110 11.76 16.57 1.63
CA LEU A 110 11.89 18.04 1.48
C LEU A 110 12.94 18.62 2.44
N LEU A 111 13.05 18.11 3.66
CA LEU A 111 14.04 18.54 4.64
C LEU A 111 15.40 17.82 4.50
N GLY A 112 15.60 17.00 3.47
CA GLY A 112 16.87 16.37 3.16
C GLY A 112 17.26 15.16 4.03
N HIS A 113 16.36 14.66 4.88
CA HIS A 113 16.61 13.45 5.68
C HIS A 113 16.64 12.17 4.84
N HIS A 114 16.08 12.23 3.62
CA HIS A 114 16.15 11.17 2.64
C HIS A 114 16.28 11.74 1.23
N LYS A 115 17.09 11.09 0.37
CA LYS A 115 17.23 11.45 -1.04
C LYS A 115 16.64 10.33 -1.89
N LEU A 116 15.65 10.67 -2.67
CA LEU A 116 15.07 9.78 -3.67
C LEU A 116 16.09 9.53 -4.79
N SER A 117 15.95 8.40 -5.48
CA SER A 117 16.79 8.13 -6.65
C SER A 117 16.01 7.30 -7.68
N TYR A 118 16.10 7.73 -8.93
CA TYR A 118 15.52 7.02 -10.07
C TYR A 118 16.05 5.58 -10.20
N LYS A 119 17.25 5.29 -9.67
CA LYS A 119 17.84 3.93 -9.66
C LYS A 119 17.12 2.95 -8.73
N ARG A 120 16.26 3.44 -7.85
CA ARG A 120 15.56 2.64 -6.85
C ARG A 120 14.04 2.67 -7.01
N ILE A 121 13.52 3.10 -8.16
CA ILE A 121 12.08 3.22 -8.41
C ILE A 121 11.31 1.90 -8.22
N LEU A 122 11.97 0.75 -8.44
CA LEU A 122 11.36 -0.55 -8.22
C LEU A 122 11.13 -0.89 -6.74
N SER A 123 11.70 -0.11 -5.80
CA SER A 123 11.46 -0.33 -4.37
C SER A 123 10.01 -0.07 -3.96
N ALA A 124 9.32 0.85 -4.63
CA ALA A 124 7.93 1.18 -4.35
C ALA A 124 6.97 0.02 -4.74
N PRO A 125 6.93 -0.44 -5.99
CA PRO A 125 6.04 -1.55 -6.36
C PRO A 125 6.41 -2.85 -5.64
N THR A 126 7.70 -3.15 -5.49
CA THR A 126 8.15 -4.35 -4.76
C THR A 126 7.71 -4.30 -3.29
N GLY A 127 7.92 -3.16 -2.62
CA GLY A 127 7.52 -2.98 -1.22
C GLY A 127 6.01 -3.07 -1.05
N LEU A 128 5.22 -2.51 -1.97
CA LEU A 128 3.76 -2.60 -1.95
C LEU A 128 3.29 -4.05 -2.08
N LEU A 129 3.83 -4.80 -3.04
CA LEU A 129 3.47 -6.20 -3.21
C LEU A 129 3.87 -7.07 -2.01
N LEU A 130 5.04 -6.84 -1.41
CA LEU A 130 5.45 -7.53 -0.19
C LEU A 130 4.51 -7.22 0.98
N LEU A 131 4.07 -5.97 1.11
CA LEU A 131 3.10 -5.59 2.14
C LEU A 131 1.73 -6.24 1.89
N MET A 132 1.25 -6.26 0.65
CA MET A 132 0.00 -6.93 0.30
C MET A 132 0.08 -8.45 0.56
N LEU A 133 1.22 -9.08 0.27
CA LEU A 133 1.46 -10.48 0.60
C LEU A 133 1.40 -10.70 2.12
N PHE A 134 2.04 -9.83 2.90
CA PHE A 134 1.96 -9.88 4.36
C PHE A 134 0.51 -9.76 4.86
N ILE A 135 -0.27 -8.81 4.30
CA ILE A 135 -1.69 -8.63 4.67
C ILE A 135 -2.49 -9.90 4.33
N MET A 136 -2.29 -10.49 3.17
CA MET A 136 -2.94 -11.75 2.76
C MET A 136 -2.64 -12.88 3.75
N LEU A 137 -1.35 -13.10 4.05
CA LEU A 137 -0.92 -14.14 4.99
C LEU A 137 -1.46 -13.89 6.40
N ASN A 138 -1.51 -12.63 6.83
CA ASN A 138 -2.08 -12.23 8.10
C ASN A 138 -3.60 -12.51 8.17
N GLN A 139 -4.34 -12.26 7.10
CA GLN A 139 -5.77 -12.58 7.03
C GLN A 139 -6.02 -14.09 7.08
N ILE A 140 -5.24 -14.88 6.35
CA ILE A 140 -5.31 -16.35 6.42
C ILE A 140 -5.02 -16.82 7.85
N PHE A 141 -3.96 -16.32 8.47
CA PHE A 141 -3.59 -16.66 9.84
C PHE A 141 -4.69 -16.31 10.85
N GLN A 142 -5.31 -15.13 10.73
CA GLN A 142 -6.44 -14.74 11.59
C GLN A 142 -7.67 -15.65 11.38
N SER A 143 -7.89 -16.13 10.16
CA SER A 143 -8.97 -17.08 9.87
C SER A 143 -8.72 -18.41 10.57
N GLU A 144 -7.49 -18.94 10.50
CA GLU A 144 -7.10 -20.17 11.18
C GLU A 144 -7.20 -20.06 12.72
N LEU A 145 -6.96 -18.88 13.28
CA LEU A 145 -7.13 -18.61 14.70
C LEU A 145 -8.60 -18.38 15.13
N GLY A 146 -9.53 -18.34 14.18
CA GLY A 146 -10.94 -18.09 14.45
C GLY A 146 -11.31 -16.64 14.75
N PHE A 147 -10.40 -15.68 14.56
CA PHE A 147 -10.69 -14.25 14.72
C PHE A 147 -11.53 -13.70 13.55
N ILE A 148 -11.43 -14.34 12.41
CA ILE A 148 -12.24 -14.13 11.23
C ILE A 148 -12.95 -15.46 10.97
N PRO A 149 -14.25 -15.50 10.63
CA PRO A 149 -14.94 -16.74 10.31
C PRO A 149 -14.13 -17.55 9.29
N LEU A 150 -13.87 -18.81 9.61
CA LEU A 150 -13.28 -19.75 8.68
C LEU A 150 -14.18 -19.86 7.45
N ARG A 151 -13.55 -19.75 6.30
CA ARG A 151 -14.19 -19.89 5.02
C ARG A 151 -13.71 -21.17 4.39
N ASP A 152 -14.61 -21.84 3.71
CA ASP A 152 -14.27 -22.96 2.87
C ASP A 152 -13.39 -22.53 1.69
N ARG A 153 -12.95 -23.49 0.90
CA ARG A 153 -12.08 -23.20 -0.26
C ARG A 153 -12.76 -22.33 -1.31
N GLU A 154 -14.09 -22.37 -1.39
CA GLU A 154 -14.86 -21.55 -2.33
C GLU A 154 -14.76 -20.09 -1.98
N GLU A 155 -14.86 -19.77 -0.70
CA GLU A 155 -14.79 -18.40 -0.18
C GLU A 155 -13.38 -17.81 -0.23
N PHE A 156 -12.33 -18.63 -0.27
CA PHE A 156 -10.96 -18.14 -0.42
C PHE A 156 -10.77 -17.33 -1.71
N PHE A 157 -11.49 -17.66 -2.75
CA PHE A 157 -11.48 -16.92 -4.02
C PHE A 157 -12.60 -15.87 -4.10
N ASP A 158 -13.42 -15.71 -3.08
CA ASP A 158 -14.53 -14.78 -3.09
C ASP A 158 -14.07 -13.35 -2.76
N ILE A 159 -14.43 -12.42 -3.65
CA ILE A 159 -14.13 -10.99 -3.57
C ILE A 159 -14.91 -10.31 -2.43
N GLY A 160 -16.09 -10.82 -2.08
CA GLY A 160 -17.03 -10.17 -1.15
C GLY A 160 -16.54 -10.05 0.29
N TYR A 161 -15.45 -10.72 0.64
CA TYR A 161 -14.97 -10.74 2.01
C TYR A 161 -13.80 -9.79 2.25
N LYS A 162 -14.09 -8.65 2.85
CA LYS A 162 -13.10 -7.68 3.40
C LYS A 162 -11.85 -7.48 2.55
N ASN A 163 -12.06 -7.30 1.28
CA ASN A 163 -11.02 -7.04 0.30
C ASN A 163 -10.50 -5.60 0.37
N THR A 164 -10.10 -5.16 1.57
CA THR A 164 -9.71 -3.76 1.83
C THR A 164 -8.41 -3.32 1.16
N SER A 165 -7.73 -4.23 0.46
CA SER A 165 -6.43 -3.97 -0.19
C SER A 165 -6.35 -4.61 -1.57
N TYR A 166 -7.48 -4.89 -2.20
CA TYR A 166 -7.57 -5.50 -3.55
C TYR A 166 -6.87 -6.86 -3.68
N ILE A 167 -6.64 -7.58 -2.59
CA ILE A 167 -5.88 -8.82 -2.61
C ILE A 167 -6.62 -9.91 -3.39
N TRP A 168 -7.94 -9.99 -3.23
CA TRP A 168 -8.79 -11.02 -3.82
C TRP A 168 -9.43 -10.62 -5.16
N GLY A 169 -9.15 -9.43 -5.66
CA GLY A 169 -9.70 -8.89 -6.90
C GLY A 169 -10.27 -7.48 -6.72
N PRO A 170 -10.86 -6.88 -7.76
CA PRO A 170 -11.61 -5.64 -7.65
C PRO A 170 -12.86 -5.83 -6.79
N GLY A 171 -13.20 -4.84 -5.99
CA GLY A 171 -14.48 -4.82 -5.27
C GLY A 171 -15.66 -4.64 -6.24
N THR A 172 -16.87 -5.01 -5.79
CA THR A 172 -18.11 -4.73 -6.53
C THR A 172 -18.27 -3.21 -6.64
N ASP A 173 -18.51 -2.71 -7.84
CA ASP A 173 -18.69 -1.28 -8.16
C ASP A 173 -17.51 -0.37 -7.78
N ASP A 174 -16.31 -0.93 -7.66
CA ASP A 174 -15.10 -0.18 -7.32
C ASP A 174 -14.35 0.27 -8.58
N ALA A 175 -14.42 1.57 -8.86
CA ALA A 175 -13.78 2.17 -10.03
C ALA A 175 -12.25 1.97 -10.04
N ILE A 176 -11.60 2.01 -8.87
CA ILE A 176 -10.13 1.83 -8.77
C ILE A 176 -9.77 0.37 -9.04
N GLY A 177 -10.45 -0.57 -8.40
CA GLY A 177 -10.24 -2.00 -8.62
C GLY A 177 -10.47 -2.40 -10.06
N ASN A 178 -11.55 -1.91 -10.66
CA ASN A 178 -11.87 -2.15 -12.08
C ASN A 178 -10.81 -1.55 -13.02
N PHE A 179 -10.31 -0.36 -12.72
CA PHE A 179 -9.21 0.24 -13.47
C PHE A 179 -7.93 -0.60 -13.38
N LEU A 180 -7.56 -1.09 -12.19
CA LEU A 180 -6.41 -1.97 -12.01
C LEU A 180 -6.57 -3.27 -12.79
N ALA A 181 -7.77 -3.83 -12.84
CA ALA A 181 -8.09 -5.06 -13.56
C ALA A 181 -7.86 -4.97 -15.07
N LEU A 182 -7.86 -3.75 -15.67
CA LEU A 182 -7.52 -3.55 -17.09
C LEU A 182 -6.06 -3.96 -17.40
N PHE A 183 -5.16 -3.83 -16.44
CA PHE A 183 -3.74 -4.18 -16.59
C PHE A 183 -3.44 -5.64 -16.20
N THR A 184 -4.44 -6.37 -15.71
CA THR A 184 -4.27 -7.75 -15.26
C THR A 184 -4.37 -8.70 -16.45
N PRO A 185 -3.34 -9.56 -16.68
CA PRO A 185 -3.42 -10.61 -17.68
C PRO A 185 -4.60 -11.57 -17.43
N SER A 186 -5.25 -12.03 -18.49
CA SER A 186 -6.38 -12.97 -18.41
C SER A 186 -6.03 -14.24 -17.63
N PHE A 187 -4.79 -14.67 -17.69
CA PHE A 187 -4.25 -15.80 -16.93
C PHE A 187 -4.51 -15.67 -15.41
N PHE A 188 -4.44 -14.47 -14.85
CA PHE A 188 -4.71 -14.25 -13.43
C PHE A 188 -6.18 -13.99 -13.09
N LYS A 189 -7.06 -14.05 -14.09
CA LYS A 189 -8.51 -13.84 -13.94
C LYS A 189 -9.32 -15.13 -14.03
N THR A 190 -8.67 -16.28 -14.21
CA THR A 190 -9.32 -17.57 -14.39
C THR A 190 -8.67 -18.61 -13.51
N ILE A 191 -9.47 -19.44 -12.83
CA ILE A 191 -8.93 -20.55 -12.04
C ILE A 191 -8.42 -21.65 -12.98
N PRO A 192 -7.13 -22.05 -12.89
CA PRO A 192 -6.55 -22.94 -13.88
C PRO A 192 -6.86 -24.42 -13.63
N VAL A 193 -7.09 -24.81 -12.38
CA VAL A 193 -7.23 -26.22 -11.95
C VAL A 193 -8.20 -26.33 -10.78
N GLY A 194 -8.70 -27.53 -10.54
CA GLY A 194 -9.58 -27.86 -9.42
C GLY A 194 -11.05 -27.78 -9.78
N GLU A 195 -11.90 -27.84 -8.77
CA GLU A 195 -13.37 -27.85 -8.90
C GLU A 195 -13.91 -26.61 -9.62
N PHE A 196 -13.25 -25.47 -9.47
CA PHE A 196 -13.63 -24.19 -10.06
C PHE A 196 -12.86 -23.83 -11.32
N ALA A 197 -12.19 -24.82 -11.95
CA ALA A 197 -11.42 -24.60 -13.17
C ALA A 197 -12.28 -23.97 -14.27
N GLY A 198 -11.75 -22.90 -14.90
CA GLY A 198 -12.44 -22.15 -15.95
C GLY A 198 -13.37 -21.05 -15.46
N GLN A 199 -13.63 -20.93 -14.16
CA GLN A 199 -14.40 -19.81 -13.61
C GLN A 199 -13.59 -18.51 -13.66
N GLU A 200 -14.26 -17.40 -13.92
CA GLU A 200 -13.67 -16.05 -13.87
C GLU A 200 -13.53 -15.63 -12.41
N LYS A 201 -12.35 -15.88 -11.85
CA LYS A 201 -11.98 -15.44 -10.50
C LYS A 201 -10.52 -15.02 -10.46
N TYR A 202 -10.24 -13.93 -9.76
CA TYR A 202 -8.89 -13.38 -9.64
C TYR A 202 -8.03 -14.25 -8.74
N TRP A 203 -6.79 -14.45 -9.13
CA TRP A 203 -5.81 -15.11 -8.27
C TRP A 203 -5.41 -14.17 -7.14
N PRO A 204 -5.70 -14.49 -5.87
CA PRO A 204 -5.40 -13.61 -4.76
C PRO A 204 -3.95 -13.17 -4.77
N TRP A 205 -3.71 -11.87 -4.62
CA TRP A 205 -2.42 -11.21 -4.67
C TRP A 205 -1.71 -11.22 -6.05
N PHE A 206 -1.68 -12.36 -6.75
CA PHE A 206 -0.97 -12.49 -8.03
C PHE A 206 -1.50 -11.54 -9.12
N TRP A 207 -2.80 -11.32 -9.14
CA TRP A 207 -3.42 -10.43 -10.12
C TRP A 207 -2.90 -8.98 -10.03
N MET A 208 -2.41 -8.57 -8.85
CA MET A 208 -1.88 -7.23 -8.60
C MET A 208 -0.43 -7.03 -9.07
N ILE A 209 0.31 -8.10 -9.38
CA ILE A 209 1.72 -7.98 -9.77
C ILE A 209 1.87 -7.07 -10.99
N VAL A 210 1.17 -7.35 -12.06
CA VAL A 210 1.29 -6.58 -13.30
C VAL A 210 0.75 -5.15 -13.14
N PRO A 211 -0.46 -4.91 -12.64
CA PRO A 211 -0.96 -3.56 -12.37
C PRO A 211 -0.01 -2.71 -11.53
N VAL A 212 0.49 -3.26 -10.43
CA VAL A 212 1.38 -2.53 -9.52
C VAL A 212 2.69 -2.13 -10.21
N TYR A 213 3.35 -3.06 -10.90
CA TYR A 213 4.58 -2.69 -11.62
C TYR A 213 4.32 -1.75 -12.78
N THR A 214 3.23 -1.93 -13.52
CA THR A 214 2.90 -1.11 -14.69
C THR A 214 2.53 0.32 -14.31
N LEU A 215 1.86 0.53 -13.19
CA LEU A 215 1.38 1.85 -12.77
C LEU A 215 2.34 2.54 -11.77
N VAL A 216 2.80 1.83 -10.75
CA VAL A 216 3.60 2.43 -9.69
C VAL A 216 5.02 2.73 -10.15
N THR A 217 5.61 1.91 -11.04
CA THR A 217 6.98 2.16 -11.52
C THR A 217 7.10 3.45 -12.34
N PRO A 218 6.27 3.70 -13.38
CA PRO A 218 6.33 4.96 -14.12
C PRO A 218 6.03 6.17 -13.23
N LEU A 219 5.04 6.05 -12.33
CA LEU A 219 4.73 7.12 -11.39
C LEU A 219 5.92 7.43 -10.48
N SER A 220 6.56 6.42 -9.92
CA SER A 220 7.77 6.57 -9.10
C SER A 220 8.92 7.17 -9.90
N PHE A 221 9.06 6.80 -11.17
CA PHE A 221 10.06 7.39 -12.07
C PHE A 221 9.78 8.88 -12.30
N LEU A 222 8.56 9.25 -12.68
CA LEU A 222 8.18 10.65 -12.91
C LEU A 222 8.40 11.52 -11.67
N VAL A 223 7.98 11.04 -10.50
CA VAL A 223 8.20 11.74 -9.25
C VAL A 223 9.70 11.83 -8.91
N SER A 224 10.48 10.76 -9.17
CA SER A 224 11.92 10.81 -8.91
C SER A 224 12.64 11.85 -9.78
N MET A 225 12.13 12.14 -10.99
CA MET A 225 12.71 13.16 -11.86
C MET A 225 12.64 14.57 -11.28
N ILE A 226 11.68 14.85 -10.41
CA ILE A 226 11.60 16.14 -9.71
C ILE A 226 12.85 16.34 -8.82
N PHE A 227 13.35 15.27 -8.21
CA PHE A 227 14.41 15.31 -7.20
C PHE A 227 15.80 14.87 -7.72
N ASP A 228 15.85 14.00 -8.74
CA ASP A 228 17.09 13.31 -9.18
C ASP A 228 17.41 13.48 -10.69
N HIS A 229 16.75 14.45 -11.38
CA HIS A 229 16.90 14.66 -12.83
C HIS A 229 18.35 14.92 -13.25
N LYS A 230 19.15 15.61 -12.40
CA LYS A 230 20.57 15.90 -12.71
C LYS A 230 21.42 14.63 -12.78
N ALA A 231 21.19 13.70 -11.82
CA ALA A 231 21.88 12.41 -11.83
C ALA A 231 21.45 11.55 -13.03
N PHE A 232 20.14 11.52 -13.32
CA PHE A 232 19.62 10.84 -14.51
C PHE A 232 20.25 11.37 -15.79
N ALA A 233 20.25 12.70 -16.00
CA ALA A 233 20.84 13.32 -17.18
C ALA A 233 22.36 13.04 -17.32
N ALA A 234 23.10 13.02 -16.20
CA ALA A 234 24.50 12.67 -16.19
C ALA A 234 24.74 11.21 -16.60
N ASP A 235 23.92 10.29 -16.10
CA ASP A 235 24.04 8.85 -16.43
C ASP A 235 23.64 8.59 -17.90
N VAL A 236 22.61 9.26 -18.43
CA VAL A 236 22.24 9.20 -19.86
C VAL A 236 23.39 9.70 -20.74
N LYS A 237 24.02 10.83 -20.40
CA LYS A 237 25.20 11.34 -21.14
C LYS A 237 26.36 10.35 -21.12
N LYS A 238 26.65 9.72 -19.98
CA LYS A 238 27.68 8.69 -19.87
C LYS A 238 27.37 7.48 -20.75
N LEU A 239 26.12 7.03 -20.75
CA LEU A 239 25.70 5.91 -21.58
C LEU A 239 25.81 6.23 -23.06
N ALA A 240 25.36 7.41 -23.48
CA ALA A 240 25.46 7.88 -24.86
C ALA A 240 26.94 7.97 -25.33
N ALA A 241 27.83 8.53 -24.48
CA ALA A 241 29.26 8.58 -24.78
C ALA A 241 29.86 7.17 -24.96
N LYS A 242 29.48 6.22 -24.11
CA LYS A 242 29.93 4.83 -24.22
C LYS A 242 29.44 4.15 -25.51
N LEU A 243 28.20 4.38 -25.91
CA LEU A 243 27.60 3.83 -27.13
C LEU A 243 28.24 4.46 -28.40
N CYS A 244 28.63 5.72 -28.33
CA CYS A 244 29.32 6.42 -29.43
C CYS A 244 30.86 6.18 -29.47
N GLY A 245 31.38 5.23 -28.69
CA GLY A 245 32.83 4.92 -28.67
C GLY A 245 33.73 6.03 -28.10
N LYS A 246 33.14 7.08 -27.50
CA LYS A 246 33.89 8.16 -26.85
C LYS A 246 34.17 7.76 -25.40
N THR A 247 35.44 7.40 -25.14
CA THR A 247 35.89 7.15 -23.75
C THR A 247 35.67 8.44 -22.93
N PRO A 248 34.97 8.40 -21.80
CA PRO A 248 34.81 9.59 -20.96
C PRO A 248 36.19 9.98 -20.45
N ALA A 249 36.60 11.24 -20.68
CA ALA A 249 37.82 11.79 -20.11
C ALA A 249 37.74 11.65 -18.59
N VAL A 250 38.65 10.88 -18.01
CA VAL A 250 38.84 10.78 -16.56
C VAL A 250 39.32 12.14 -16.09
N LYS A 251 38.50 12.88 -15.35
CA LYS A 251 38.92 14.05 -14.58
C LYS A 251 39.06 13.63 -13.13
#